data_eb420bcbd32e85001c3c4ac7da016ea6
#
_entry.id   eb420bcbd32e85001c3c4ac7da016ea6
#
_cell.length_a   1.000
_cell.length_b   1.000
_cell.length_c   1.000
_cell.angle_alpha   90.00
_cell.angle_beta   90.00
_cell.angle_gamma   90.00
#
_symmetry.space_group_name_H-M   'P 1'
#
loop_
_entity.id
_entity.type
_entity.pdbx_description
1 polymer ?
#
loop_
_entity_poly.entity_id
_entity_poly.type
_entity_poly.pdbx_seq_one_letter_code
_entity_poly.pdbx_strand_id
1 'polypeptide(L)'
;TIGACGLKIETPDLTIAYSGDYRFHGLRPELTEKFARLNKGADILITEGVSVSFGDRPNKDNDRPKTEDELAERMKEILRNNPDKQITFNAYEANPDRFLTFINNGVREVVITAYQAQILKQCLNLDVLYYNDGVGSLEGLDPSLEIQLTDLLNDQHRYLWQYHGKTDELQGGGVYIHSDASPFGDFDPAYNG
;
A
#
# COMPACT_ATOMS: atom_id res chain seq x y z
N THR A 1 4.85 -8.90 -0.96
CA THR A 1 3.81 -8.14 -1.69
C THR A 1 3.04 -9.07 -2.60
N ILE A 2 1.74 -8.89 -2.72
CA ILE A 2 0.89 -9.61 -3.68
C ILE A 2 1.43 -9.30 -5.09
N GLY A 3 1.58 -10.33 -5.93
CA GLY A 3 2.12 -10.22 -7.28
C GLY A 3 3.65 -10.34 -7.38
N ALA A 4 4.40 -10.12 -6.30
CA ALA A 4 5.84 -10.38 -6.30
C ALA A 4 6.12 -11.89 -6.29
N CYS A 5 7.09 -12.33 -7.08
CA CYS A 5 7.51 -13.73 -7.13
C CYS A 5 9.03 -13.84 -7.17
N GLY A 6 9.53 -14.87 -6.48
CA GLY A 6 10.91 -15.33 -6.63
C GLY A 6 10.97 -16.55 -7.53
N LEU A 7 12.07 -16.73 -8.22
CA LEU A 7 12.29 -17.82 -9.16
C LEU A 7 13.48 -18.67 -8.72
N LYS A 8 13.35 -19.98 -8.85
CA LYS A 8 14.46 -20.93 -8.81
C LYS A 8 14.65 -21.49 -10.21
N ILE A 9 15.84 -21.33 -10.77
CA ILE A 9 16.20 -21.75 -12.12
C ILE A 9 17.26 -22.83 -11.97
N GLU A 10 16.96 -24.06 -12.39
CA GLU A 10 17.88 -25.19 -12.35
C GLU A 10 18.32 -25.51 -13.76
N THR A 11 19.62 -25.52 -13.98
CA THR A 11 20.28 -25.95 -15.24
C THR A 11 21.11 -27.19 -14.98
N PRO A 12 21.62 -27.88 -16.00
CA PRO A 12 22.52 -28.99 -15.79
C PRO A 12 23.79 -28.65 -15.00
N ASP A 13 24.24 -27.40 -15.05
CA ASP A 13 25.54 -26.97 -14.52
C ASP A 13 25.43 -26.17 -13.21
N LEU A 14 24.29 -25.45 -12.97
CA LEU A 14 24.14 -24.60 -11.81
C LEU A 14 22.68 -24.27 -11.48
N THR A 15 22.47 -23.82 -10.25
CA THR A 15 21.17 -23.35 -9.74
C THR A 15 21.24 -21.83 -9.49
N ILE A 16 20.27 -21.09 -10.02
CA ILE A 16 20.14 -19.65 -9.82
C ILE A 16 18.88 -19.37 -8.99
N ALA A 17 19.01 -18.56 -7.96
CA ALA A 17 17.89 -17.98 -7.22
C ALA A 17 17.73 -16.51 -7.59
N TYR A 18 16.55 -16.11 -8.05
CA TYR A 18 16.18 -14.73 -8.30
C TYR A 18 15.07 -14.32 -7.32
N SER A 19 15.35 -13.37 -6.43
CA SER A 19 14.40 -13.03 -5.36
C SER A 19 13.19 -12.22 -5.85
N GLY A 20 13.33 -11.46 -6.94
CA GLY A 20 12.41 -10.35 -7.18
C GLY A 20 12.41 -9.38 -6.00
N ASP A 21 11.36 -8.57 -5.89
CA ASP A 21 11.14 -7.72 -4.74
C ASP A 21 10.68 -8.55 -3.53
N TYR A 22 11.33 -8.35 -2.39
CA TYR A 22 11.00 -9.06 -1.17
C TYR A 22 10.98 -8.14 0.04
N ARG A 23 10.26 -8.54 1.08
CA ARG A 23 10.25 -7.82 2.37
C ARG A 23 9.93 -8.76 3.52
N PHE A 24 10.50 -8.46 4.70
CA PHE A 24 10.20 -9.16 5.95
C PHE A 24 9.18 -8.41 6.84
N HIS A 25 8.85 -7.19 6.48
CA HIS A 25 7.96 -6.31 7.22
C HIS A 25 6.54 -6.19 6.63
N GLY A 26 6.22 -7.00 5.62
CA GLY A 26 4.89 -7.08 5.01
C GLY A 26 3.96 -8.03 5.76
N LEU A 27 2.75 -8.21 5.22
CA LEU A 27 1.72 -9.07 5.83
C LEU A 27 2.07 -10.58 5.79
N ARG A 28 3.04 -10.99 4.97
CA ARG A 28 3.40 -12.40 4.76
C ARG A 28 4.91 -12.62 4.73
N PRO A 29 5.64 -12.32 5.83
CA PRO A 29 7.09 -12.48 5.90
C PRO A 29 7.53 -13.94 5.72
N GLU A 30 6.68 -14.89 6.11
CA GLU A 30 6.92 -16.32 5.99
C GLU A 30 7.15 -16.80 4.53
N LEU A 31 6.61 -16.07 3.54
CA LEU A 31 6.85 -16.37 2.13
C LEU A 31 8.28 -16.02 1.71
N THR A 32 8.82 -14.91 2.19
CA THR A 32 10.24 -14.54 1.98
C THR A 32 11.17 -15.57 2.64
N GLU A 33 10.86 -15.97 3.88
CA GLU A 33 11.62 -17.01 4.57
C GLU A 33 11.54 -18.35 3.85
N LYS A 34 10.36 -18.73 3.34
CA LYS A 34 10.18 -19.95 2.55
C LYS A 34 11.04 -19.92 1.29
N PHE A 35 11.05 -18.79 0.57
CA PHE A 35 11.92 -18.63 -0.60
C PHE A 35 13.40 -18.82 -0.22
N ALA A 36 13.88 -18.19 0.85
CA ALA A 36 15.25 -18.33 1.31
C ALA A 36 15.60 -19.79 1.65
N ARG A 37 14.71 -20.50 2.37
CA ARG A 37 14.92 -21.92 2.69
C ARG A 37 14.97 -22.82 1.45
N LEU A 38 14.07 -22.61 0.48
CA LEU A 38 14.00 -23.41 -0.75
C LEU A 38 15.20 -23.20 -1.68
N ASN A 39 15.87 -22.05 -1.57
CA ASN A 39 17.01 -21.69 -2.41
C ASN A 39 18.35 -21.77 -1.66
N LYS A 40 18.36 -22.35 -0.45
CA LYS A 40 19.62 -22.55 0.28
C LYS A 40 20.55 -23.46 -0.52
N GLY A 41 21.76 -22.97 -0.80
CA GLY A 41 22.77 -23.69 -1.57
C GLY A 41 22.67 -23.46 -3.09
N ALA A 42 21.88 -22.50 -3.56
CA ALA A 42 21.95 -22.04 -4.94
C ALA A 42 23.36 -21.50 -5.25
N ASP A 43 23.85 -21.76 -6.46
CA ASP A 43 25.19 -21.31 -6.89
C ASP A 43 25.24 -19.81 -7.11
N ILE A 44 24.12 -19.23 -7.57
CA ILE A 44 24.00 -17.79 -7.83
C ILE A 44 22.73 -17.27 -7.16
N LEU A 45 22.84 -16.17 -6.42
CA LEU A 45 21.71 -15.38 -5.91
C LEU A 45 21.68 -14.03 -6.60
N ILE A 46 20.58 -13.73 -7.27
CA ILE A 46 20.26 -12.41 -7.81
C ILE A 46 19.19 -11.82 -6.91
N THR A 47 19.47 -10.68 -6.28
CA THR A 47 18.59 -10.04 -5.30
C THR A 47 18.53 -8.54 -5.51
N GLU A 48 17.40 -7.92 -5.10
CA GLU A 48 17.33 -6.47 -5.03
C GLU A 48 18.33 -5.92 -4.00
N GLY A 49 18.72 -4.65 -4.19
CA GLY A 49 19.66 -3.98 -3.30
C GLY A 49 19.28 -2.52 -3.01
N VAL A 50 17.99 -2.16 -3.16
CA VAL A 50 17.50 -0.78 -3.03
C VAL A 50 17.89 -0.16 -1.69
N SER A 51 17.72 -0.90 -0.59
CA SER A 51 18.07 -0.41 0.76
C SER A 51 19.57 -0.18 0.97
N VAL A 52 20.43 -0.88 0.20
CA VAL A 52 21.89 -0.77 0.29
C VAL A 52 22.42 0.28 -0.70
N SER A 53 21.78 0.39 -1.88
CA SER A 53 22.25 1.24 -2.97
C SER A 53 22.16 2.74 -2.68
N PHE A 54 21.23 3.15 -1.80
CA PHE A 54 21.00 4.56 -1.48
C PHE A 54 21.70 5.02 -0.18
N GLY A 55 22.54 4.19 0.41
CA GLY A 55 23.33 4.49 1.60
C GLY A 55 22.50 4.78 2.85
N ASP A 56 23.20 5.16 3.91
CA ASP A 56 22.59 5.63 5.15
C ASP A 56 21.94 7.01 4.91
N ARG A 57 20.69 7.02 4.43
CA ARG A 57 19.88 8.23 4.61
C ARG A 57 19.77 8.43 6.11
N PRO A 58 20.19 9.59 6.65
CA PRO A 58 19.98 9.83 8.07
C PRO A 58 18.49 9.63 8.35
N ASN A 59 18.20 8.58 9.10
CA ASN A 59 16.84 8.25 9.54
C ASN A 59 16.38 9.40 10.44
N LYS A 60 15.87 10.48 9.86
CA LYS A 60 15.39 11.66 10.59
C LYS A 60 14.07 11.36 11.33
N ASP A 61 13.42 10.25 11.01
CA ASP A 61 12.16 9.83 11.60
C ASP A 61 12.25 8.44 12.24
N ASN A 62 12.74 8.40 13.47
CA ASN A 62 12.62 7.20 14.32
C ASN A 62 11.16 6.85 14.68
N ASP A 63 10.19 7.70 14.30
CA ASP A 63 8.76 7.58 14.65
C ASP A 63 7.91 6.98 13.50
N ARG A 64 8.54 6.55 12.40
CA ARG A 64 7.82 5.90 11.30
C ARG A 64 7.55 4.43 11.61
N PRO A 65 6.32 3.93 11.37
CA PRO A 65 6.02 2.51 11.44
C PRO A 65 6.97 1.69 10.55
N LYS A 66 7.53 0.62 11.10
CA LYS A 66 8.48 -0.26 10.40
C LYS A 66 7.83 -1.51 9.86
N THR A 67 6.65 -1.86 10.37
CA THR A 67 5.87 -3.03 9.96
C THR A 67 4.43 -2.62 9.61
N GLU A 68 3.72 -3.49 8.91
CA GLU A 68 2.29 -3.28 8.63
C GLU A 68 1.45 -3.27 9.92
N ASP A 69 1.84 -4.03 10.94
CA ASP A 69 1.16 -4.03 12.25
C ASP A 69 1.34 -2.70 12.99
N GLU A 70 2.56 -2.17 13.03
CA GLU A 70 2.83 -0.84 13.60
C GLU A 70 2.08 0.26 12.85
N LEU A 71 1.99 0.16 11.53
CA LEU A 71 1.19 1.06 10.72
C LEU A 71 -0.30 1.00 11.08
N ALA A 72 -0.84 -0.21 11.23
CA ALA A 72 -2.23 -0.42 11.60
C ALA A 72 -2.55 0.23 12.96
N GLU A 73 -1.68 0.06 13.95
CA GLU A 73 -1.87 0.68 15.27
C GLU A 73 -1.75 2.21 15.20
N ARG A 74 -0.80 2.74 14.44
CA ARG A 74 -0.66 4.19 14.25
C ARG A 74 -1.89 4.80 13.55
N MET A 75 -2.41 4.11 12.54
CA MET A 75 -3.65 4.50 11.87
C MET A 75 -4.84 4.53 12.84
N LYS A 76 -5.02 3.48 13.65
CA LYS A 76 -6.09 3.42 14.67
C LYS A 76 -5.97 4.56 15.68
N GLU A 77 -4.76 4.90 16.10
CA GLU A 77 -4.50 6.03 16.99
C GLU A 77 -4.93 7.36 16.35
N ILE A 78 -4.54 7.59 15.09
CA ILE A 78 -4.93 8.79 14.33
C ILE A 78 -6.47 8.90 14.25
N LEU A 79 -7.15 7.81 13.91
CA LEU A 79 -8.61 7.77 13.80
C LEU A 79 -9.30 8.06 15.14
N ARG A 80 -8.83 7.47 16.24
CA ARG A 80 -9.37 7.71 17.59
C ARG A 80 -9.18 9.14 18.07
N ASN A 81 -8.04 9.75 17.72
CA ASN A 81 -7.72 11.13 18.13
C ASN A 81 -8.41 12.19 17.28
N ASN A 82 -9.06 11.81 16.19
CA ASN A 82 -9.72 12.71 15.25
C ASN A 82 -11.12 12.21 14.86
N PRO A 83 -12.03 11.96 15.84
CA PRO A 83 -13.30 11.28 15.58
C PRO A 83 -14.24 12.07 14.66
N ASP A 84 -14.17 13.40 14.70
CA ASP A 84 -15.09 14.31 13.99
C ASP A 84 -14.39 15.06 12.85
N LYS A 85 -13.33 14.49 12.29
CA LYS A 85 -12.60 15.08 11.16
C LYS A 85 -12.69 14.21 9.93
N GLN A 86 -12.72 14.84 8.76
CA GLN A 86 -12.47 14.13 7.52
C GLN A 86 -11.05 13.54 7.55
N ILE A 87 -10.93 12.25 7.23
CA ILE A 87 -9.62 11.57 7.20
C ILE A 87 -9.47 10.87 5.86
N THR A 88 -8.44 11.27 5.14
CA THR A 88 -8.06 10.67 3.87
C THR A 88 -6.67 10.06 3.94
N PHE A 89 -6.37 9.16 3.02
CA PHE A 89 -5.05 8.58 2.91
C PHE A 89 -4.61 8.45 1.46
N ASN A 90 -3.30 8.37 1.26
CA ASN A 90 -2.68 7.93 0.03
C ASN A 90 -1.73 6.75 0.32
N ALA A 91 -1.66 5.79 -0.59
CA ALA A 91 -0.74 4.67 -0.51
C ALA A 91 -0.26 4.29 -1.92
N TYR A 92 0.93 3.72 -2.01
CA TYR A 92 1.48 3.25 -3.28
C TYR A 92 0.57 2.19 -3.91
N GLU A 93 0.05 2.49 -5.09
CA GLU A 93 -0.97 1.68 -5.77
C GLU A 93 -0.54 0.24 -6.06
N ALA A 94 0.74 0.03 -6.34
CA ALA A 94 1.29 -1.30 -6.57
C ALA A 94 1.54 -2.10 -5.27
N ASN A 95 1.05 -1.63 -4.12
CA ASN A 95 1.16 -2.33 -2.84
C ASN A 95 -0.23 -2.75 -2.29
N PRO A 96 -0.88 -3.77 -2.85
CA PRO A 96 -2.18 -4.25 -2.36
C PRO A 96 -2.19 -4.63 -0.87
N ASP A 97 -1.06 -5.10 -0.33
CA ASP A 97 -0.94 -5.44 1.10
C ASP A 97 -1.21 -4.21 1.99
N ARG A 98 -0.79 -3.01 1.57
CA ARG A 98 -1.04 -1.77 2.29
C ARG A 98 -2.54 -1.43 2.33
N PHE A 99 -3.26 -1.60 1.24
CA PHE A 99 -4.72 -1.42 1.20
C PHE A 99 -5.43 -2.43 2.09
N LEU A 100 -4.98 -3.69 2.12
CA LEU A 100 -5.51 -4.69 3.06
C LEU A 100 -5.27 -4.29 4.51
N THR A 101 -4.12 -3.70 4.83
CA THR A 101 -3.85 -3.18 6.19
C THR A 101 -4.88 -2.12 6.58
N PHE A 102 -5.19 -1.17 5.70
CA PHE A 102 -6.23 -0.16 5.94
C PHE A 102 -7.62 -0.79 6.09
N ILE A 103 -8.02 -1.66 5.15
CA ILE A 103 -9.35 -2.27 5.11
C ILE A 103 -9.60 -3.14 6.35
N ASN A 104 -8.65 -3.99 6.71
CA ASN A 104 -8.81 -4.94 7.81
C ASN A 104 -8.70 -4.30 9.21
N ASN A 105 -8.11 -3.13 9.31
CA ASN A 105 -7.87 -2.46 10.58
C ASN A 105 -8.59 -1.11 10.72
N GLY A 106 -9.39 -0.73 9.74
CA GLY A 106 -10.14 0.53 9.77
C GLY A 106 -11.15 0.53 10.93
N VAL A 107 -11.11 1.58 11.76
CA VAL A 107 -12.15 1.89 12.75
C VAL A 107 -13.36 2.52 12.04
N ARG A 108 -13.12 3.07 10.85
CA ARG A 108 -14.11 3.61 9.91
C ARG A 108 -14.25 2.70 8.70
N GLU A 109 -15.32 2.86 7.94
CA GLU A 109 -15.47 2.21 6.65
C GLU A 109 -14.40 2.73 5.67
N VAL A 110 -13.59 1.82 5.15
CA VAL A 110 -12.51 2.18 4.23
C VAL A 110 -13.03 2.19 2.81
N VAL A 111 -12.85 3.31 2.11
CA VAL A 111 -13.24 3.51 0.71
C VAL A 111 -12.01 3.79 -0.13
N ILE A 112 -11.85 3.08 -1.22
CA ILE A 112 -10.69 3.23 -2.13
C ILE A 112 -11.15 3.64 -3.52
N THR A 113 -10.21 4.01 -4.40
CA THR A 113 -10.56 4.31 -5.79
C THR A 113 -11.08 3.08 -6.51
N ALA A 114 -11.90 3.27 -7.54
CA ALA A 114 -12.38 2.18 -8.40
C ALA A 114 -11.23 1.38 -9.02
N TYR A 115 -10.16 2.06 -9.43
CA TYR A 115 -8.96 1.42 -9.96
C TYR A 115 -8.34 0.45 -8.93
N GLN A 116 -8.17 0.89 -7.70
CA GLN A 116 -7.58 0.06 -6.64
C GLN A 116 -8.51 -1.09 -6.22
N ALA A 117 -9.83 -0.83 -6.18
CA ALA A 117 -10.83 -1.87 -5.92
C ALA A 117 -10.78 -2.97 -6.99
N GLN A 118 -10.61 -2.60 -8.27
CA GLN A 118 -10.45 -3.55 -9.36
C GLN A 118 -9.21 -4.42 -9.22
N ILE A 119 -8.07 -3.84 -8.80
CA ILE A 119 -6.86 -4.62 -8.49
C ILE A 119 -7.13 -5.64 -7.39
N LEU A 120 -7.76 -5.24 -6.29
CA LEU A 120 -8.10 -6.17 -5.20
C LEU A 120 -9.09 -7.24 -5.65
N LYS A 121 -10.07 -6.89 -6.48
CA LYS A 121 -11.02 -7.85 -7.06
C LYS A 121 -10.33 -8.88 -7.94
N GLN A 122 -9.46 -8.45 -8.85
CA GLN A 122 -8.75 -9.34 -9.78
C GLN A 122 -7.71 -10.21 -9.07
N CYS A 123 -6.95 -9.65 -8.13
CA CYS A 123 -5.85 -10.37 -7.48
C CYS A 123 -6.32 -11.26 -6.32
N LEU A 124 -7.39 -10.89 -5.61
CA LEU A 124 -7.81 -11.52 -4.35
C LEU A 124 -9.27 -11.97 -4.35
N ASN A 125 -10.03 -11.66 -5.40
CA ASN A 125 -11.50 -11.82 -5.43
C ASN A 125 -12.19 -11.14 -4.24
N LEU A 126 -11.70 -9.95 -3.84
CA LEU A 126 -12.19 -9.19 -2.71
C LEU A 126 -13.06 -8.03 -3.20
N ASP A 127 -14.28 -7.94 -2.69
CA ASP A 127 -15.19 -6.82 -2.89
C ASP A 127 -15.02 -5.82 -1.74
N VAL A 128 -14.91 -4.53 -2.07
CA VAL A 128 -14.62 -3.45 -1.12
C VAL A 128 -15.42 -2.21 -1.49
N LEU A 129 -15.64 -1.31 -0.53
CA LEU A 129 -16.23 0.00 -0.82
C LEU A 129 -15.27 0.79 -1.70
N TYR A 130 -15.81 1.41 -2.74
CA TYR A 130 -15.03 2.20 -3.68
C TYR A 130 -15.79 3.45 -4.13
N TYR A 131 -15.05 4.39 -4.70
CA TYR A 131 -15.62 5.53 -5.40
C TYR A 131 -15.00 5.67 -6.79
N ASN A 132 -15.78 6.22 -7.72
CA ASN A 132 -15.34 6.48 -9.07
C ASN A 132 -14.70 7.86 -9.16
N ASP A 133 -13.38 7.90 -9.35
CA ASP A 133 -12.60 9.11 -9.59
C ASP A 133 -12.44 9.44 -11.08
N GLY A 134 -13.08 8.67 -11.94
CA GLY A 134 -12.96 8.78 -13.40
C GLY A 134 -11.73 8.08 -13.99
N VAL A 135 -10.95 7.39 -13.16
CA VAL A 135 -9.78 6.63 -13.57
C VAL A 135 -10.09 5.14 -13.54
N GLY A 136 -9.72 4.43 -14.59
CA GLY A 136 -9.92 2.97 -14.64
C GLY A 136 -11.30 2.55 -15.13
N SER A 137 -11.56 1.25 -15.07
CA SER A 137 -12.82 0.62 -15.47
C SER A 137 -13.64 0.24 -14.24
N LEU A 138 -14.95 0.30 -14.33
CA LEU A 138 -15.87 -0.23 -13.30
C LEU A 138 -16.27 -1.69 -13.58
N GLU A 139 -15.77 -2.28 -14.65
CA GLU A 139 -16.12 -3.65 -15.04
C GLU A 139 -15.73 -4.65 -13.94
N GLY A 140 -16.67 -5.48 -13.54
CA GLY A 140 -16.48 -6.51 -12.51
C GLY A 140 -16.57 -6.02 -11.06
N LEU A 141 -16.75 -4.72 -10.83
CA LEU A 141 -17.06 -4.18 -9.50
C LEU A 141 -18.56 -4.29 -9.22
N ASP A 142 -18.91 -4.48 -7.95
CA ASP A 142 -20.31 -4.48 -7.48
C ASP A 142 -20.80 -3.03 -7.32
N PRO A 143 -21.80 -2.59 -8.11
CA PRO A 143 -22.31 -1.21 -8.03
C PRO A 143 -22.94 -0.86 -6.67
N SER A 144 -23.33 -1.85 -5.87
CA SER A 144 -23.89 -1.62 -4.54
C SER A 144 -22.85 -1.15 -3.51
N LEU A 145 -21.55 -1.29 -3.83
CA LEU A 145 -20.42 -0.88 -3.01
C LEU A 145 -19.85 0.48 -3.43
N GLU A 146 -20.44 1.13 -4.44
CA GLU A 146 -20.01 2.46 -4.87
C GLU A 146 -20.49 3.54 -3.89
N ILE A 147 -19.55 4.34 -3.41
CA ILE A 147 -19.82 5.54 -2.61
C ILE A 147 -19.62 6.76 -3.51
N GLN A 148 -20.57 7.69 -3.47
CA GLN A 148 -20.45 8.89 -4.29
C GLN A 148 -19.34 9.81 -3.75
N LEU A 149 -18.53 10.37 -4.63
CA LEU A 149 -17.45 11.28 -4.24
C LEU A 149 -17.97 12.48 -3.43
N THR A 150 -19.17 12.99 -3.76
CA THR A 150 -19.82 14.06 -3.01
C THR A 150 -20.11 13.69 -1.57
N ASP A 151 -20.43 12.42 -1.28
CA ASP A 151 -20.67 11.95 0.08
C ASP A 151 -19.34 11.89 0.85
N LEU A 152 -18.27 11.44 0.22
CA LEU A 152 -16.93 11.42 0.82
C LEU A 152 -16.40 12.82 1.12
N LEU A 153 -16.56 13.77 0.20
CA LEU A 153 -16.14 15.16 0.39
C LEU A 153 -16.89 15.85 1.53
N ASN A 154 -18.12 15.44 1.82
CA ASN A 154 -18.95 16.00 2.90
C ASN A 154 -18.86 15.20 4.20
N ASP A 155 -18.23 14.01 4.20
CA ASP A 155 -18.12 13.17 5.39
C ASP A 155 -17.00 13.65 6.33
N GLN A 156 -17.26 13.59 7.65
CA GLN A 156 -16.29 13.96 8.68
C GLN A 156 -15.94 12.79 9.63
N HIS A 157 -16.67 11.69 9.62
CA HIS A 157 -16.52 10.70 10.69
C HIS A 157 -16.80 9.24 10.28
N ARG A 158 -17.47 9.00 9.17
CA ARG A 158 -17.86 7.65 8.76
C ARG A 158 -16.74 6.94 8.00
N TYR A 159 -16.10 7.66 7.05
CA TYR A 159 -15.16 7.07 6.12
C TYR A 159 -13.70 7.40 6.43
N LEU A 160 -12.82 6.44 6.13
CA LEU A 160 -11.41 6.63 5.87
C LEU A 160 -11.21 6.30 4.39
N TRP A 161 -10.85 7.29 3.56
CA TRP A 161 -10.89 7.08 2.14
C TRP A 161 -9.62 7.52 1.41
N GLN A 162 -9.29 6.77 0.36
CA GLN A 162 -8.15 7.04 -0.51
C GLN A 162 -8.39 8.32 -1.30
N TYR A 163 -7.40 9.21 -1.35
CA TYR A 163 -7.50 10.45 -2.10
C TYR A 163 -6.16 10.84 -2.73
N HIS A 164 -6.18 11.14 -4.04
CA HIS A 164 -5.02 11.55 -4.83
C HIS A 164 -5.17 12.96 -5.43
N GLY A 165 -6.30 13.62 -5.17
CA GLY A 165 -6.58 14.95 -5.70
C GLY A 165 -5.86 16.08 -4.96
N LYS A 166 -6.22 17.31 -5.28
CA LYS A 166 -5.68 18.47 -4.61
C LYS A 166 -6.28 18.62 -3.22
N THR A 167 -5.43 18.89 -2.24
CA THR A 167 -5.84 19.00 -0.84
C THR A 167 -6.78 20.18 -0.54
N ASP A 168 -6.86 21.17 -1.44
CA ASP A 168 -7.80 22.30 -1.34
C ASP A 168 -9.28 21.92 -1.60
N GLU A 169 -9.53 20.74 -2.16
CA GLU A 169 -10.88 20.17 -2.31
C GLU A 169 -11.37 19.49 -1.02
N LEU A 170 -10.47 19.20 -0.08
CA LEU A 170 -10.78 18.55 1.18
C LEU A 170 -11.24 19.56 2.24
N GLN A 171 -11.92 19.07 3.27
CA GLN A 171 -12.39 19.91 4.37
C GLN A 171 -11.23 20.47 5.18
N GLY A 172 -11.29 21.79 5.45
CA GLY A 172 -10.29 22.47 6.27
C GLY A 172 -10.19 21.84 7.67
N GLY A 173 -8.95 21.58 8.14
CA GLY A 173 -8.69 20.95 9.43
C GLY A 173 -8.83 19.42 9.44
N GLY A 174 -9.05 18.80 8.28
CA GLY A 174 -9.01 17.35 8.10
C GLY A 174 -7.60 16.76 8.36
N VAL A 175 -7.50 15.46 8.26
CA VAL A 175 -6.24 14.71 8.42
C VAL A 175 -5.94 13.95 7.13
N TYR A 176 -4.73 14.12 6.63
CA TYR A 176 -4.23 13.37 5.49
C TYR A 176 -3.11 12.42 5.92
N ILE A 177 -3.31 11.13 5.69
CA ILE A 177 -2.32 10.10 6.00
C ILE A 177 -1.52 9.78 4.75
N HIS A 178 -0.31 10.31 4.66
CA HIS A 178 0.61 9.95 3.59
C HIS A 178 1.30 8.62 3.93
N SER A 179 0.91 7.56 3.24
CA SER A 179 1.41 6.20 3.44
C SER A 179 2.11 5.67 2.19
N ASP A 180 2.98 6.50 1.62
CA ASP A 180 3.74 6.22 0.42
C ASP A 180 5.24 6.47 0.64
N ALA A 181 6.08 6.07 -0.32
CA ALA A 181 7.51 6.36 -0.29
C ALA A 181 7.74 7.86 -0.47
N SER A 182 8.74 8.41 0.23
CA SER A 182 9.22 9.75 -0.08
C SER A 182 9.88 9.75 -1.47
N PRO A 183 9.73 10.82 -2.25
CA PRO A 183 10.40 10.96 -3.54
C PRO A 183 11.90 10.71 -3.45
N PHE A 184 12.48 10.11 -4.47
CA PHE A 184 13.92 9.77 -4.50
C PHE A 184 14.82 11.00 -4.72
N GLY A 185 14.27 12.11 -5.18
CA GLY A 185 14.97 13.36 -5.43
C GLY A 185 14.33 14.15 -6.56
N ASP A 186 14.97 15.22 -7.00
CA ASP A 186 14.44 16.16 -8.00
C ASP A 186 14.08 15.53 -9.35
N PHE A 187 14.64 14.35 -9.65
CA PHE A 187 14.35 13.58 -10.86
C PHE A 187 13.06 12.74 -10.72
N ASP A 188 12.53 12.58 -9.53
CA ASP A 188 11.32 11.82 -9.28
C ASP A 188 10.11 12.70 -9.58
N PRO A 189 9.16 12.29 -10.47
CA PRO A 189 7.97 13.08 -10.78
C PRO A 189 7.13 13.43 -9.56
N ALA A 190 7.17 12.63 -8.50
CA ALA A 190 6.46 12.89 -7.24
C ALA A 190 7.12 13.97 -6.36
N TYR A 191 8.32 14.46 -6.73
CA TYR A 191 9.05 15.45 -5.93
C TYR A 191 8.39 16.84 -5.94
N ASN A 192 7.70 17.17 -7.04
CA ASN A 192 7.05 18.46 -7.27
C ASN A 192 5.52 18.40 -7.17
N GLY A 193 4.98 17.32 -6.63
CA GLY A 193 3.55 17.09 -6.46
C GLY A 193 2.96 17.67 -5.18
#